data_bcf500183ca8bf30164dede27b88e2f5
#
_entry.id   bcf500183ca8bf30164dede27b88e2f5
#
_cell.length_a   1.000
_cell.length_b   1.000
_cell.length_c   1.000
_cell.angle_alpha   90.00
_cell.angle_beta   90.00
_cell.angle_gamma   90.00
#
_symmetry.space_group_name_H-M   'P 1'
#
loop_
_entity.id
_entity.type
_entity.pdbx_description
1 polymer ?
#
loop_
_entity_poly.entity_id
_entity_poly.type
_entity_poly.pdbx_seq_one_letter_code
_entity_poly.pdbx_strand_id
1 'polypeptide(L)'
;EFFGSKYDYQWDDFYDFIKKYDIITSVIHTPEDYFELTYEYLKECAANNVLYVEAMISSTHAKAKGMSYHSFIEGVYEASKKAEEDYGIVSRYIMNGIRHLGPDSVQNTAKEVLDNPHPCLVGFGLAGDELHFPPNLFVKTFDMLKEAKFPITVHAGEWDGPENIRNAINLLHPTRLGHGVRSI
;
A
#
# COMPACT_ATOMS: atom_id res chain seq x y z
N GLU A 1 0.99 24.08 -9.33
CA GLU A 1 -0.40 23.65 -9.14
C GLU A 1 -0.49 22.16 -9.49
N PHE A 2 -1.00 21.32 -8.56
CA PHE A 2 -1.06 19.86 -8.73
C PHE A 2 -2.39 19.40 -9.33
N PHE A 3 -3.35 20.28 -9.42
CA PHE A 3 -4.71 19.99 -9.87
C PHE A 3 -5.11 20.96 -10.99
N GLY A 4 -5.54 20.41 -12.11
CA GLY A 4 -6.15 21.19 -13.19
C GLY A 4 -7.55 21.69 -12.83
N SER A 5 -8.28 20.88 -12.03
CA SER A 5 -9.55 21.21 -11.39
C SER A 5 -9.61 20.54 -10.01
N LYS A 6 -10.71 20.73 -9.27
CA LYS A 6 -10.93 20.09 -7.96
C LYS A 6 -10.78 18.55 -7.99
N TYR A 7 -10.89 17.93 -9.16
CA TYR A 7 -10.91 16.45 -9.33
C TYR A 7 -9.89 15.95 -10.35
N ASP A 8 -9.09 16.82 -10.99
CA ASP A 8 -8.15 16.41 -12.02
C ASP A 8 -6.73 16.37 -11.47
N TYR A 9 -6.27 15.15 -11.20
CA TYR A 9 -4.86 14.90 -10.99
C TYR A 9 -4.17 14.89 -12.36
N GLN A 10 -3.12 15.68 -12.53
CA GLN A 10 -2.33 15.71 -13.76
C GLN A 10 -0.91 15.27 -13.48
N TRP A 11 -0.43 14.31 -14.25
CA TRP A 11 0.96 13.86 -14.27
C TRP A 11 1.35 13.54 -15.71
N ASP A 12 2.61 13.78 -16.03
CA ASP A 12 3.14 13.56 -17.38
C ASP A 12 3.56 12.10 -17.60
N ASP A 13 4.10 11.48 -16.55
CA ASP A 13 4.53 10.07 -16.53
C ASP A 13 4.46 9.48 -15.12
N PHE A 14 4.88 8.22 -14.97
CA PHE A 14 4.86 7.52 -13.68
C PHE A 14 5.76 8.18 -12.62
N TYR A 15 6.90 8.73 -13.01
CA TYR A 15 7.80 9.40 -12.05
C TYR A 15 7.21 10.71 -11.55
N ASP A 16 6.57 11.46 -12.43
CA ASP A 16 5.85 12.67 -12.04
C ASP A 16 4.67 12.32 -11.11
N PHE A 17 3.97 11.21 -11.37
CA PHE A 17 2.95 10.69 -10.46
C PHE A 17 3.52 10.38 -9.08
N ILE A 18 4.59 9.58 -8.97
CA ILE A 18 5.23 9.23 -7.68
C ILE A 18 5.70 10.47 -6.94
N LYS A 19 6.33 11.41 -7.64
CA LYS A 19 6.79 12.68 -7.05
C LYS A 19 5.63 13.51 -6.48
N LYS A 20 4.53 13.61 -7.22
CA LYS A 20 3.33 14.31 -6.75
C LYS A 20 2.66 13.60 -5.58
N TYR A 21 2.62 12.28 -5.61
CA TYR A 21 2.16 11.45 -4.49
C TYR A 21 2.97 11.73 -3.22
N ASP A 22 4.29 11.74 -3.30
CA ASP A 22 5.18 12.04 -2.17
C ASP A 22 4.94 13.45 -1.61
N ILE A 23 4.68 14.44 -2.47
CA ILE A 23 4.35 15.80 -2.04
C ILE A 23 3.00 15.82 -1.32
N ILE A 24 1.97 15.14 -1.86
CA ILE A 24 0.65 15.08 -1.23
C ILE A 24 0.74 14.39 0.13
N THR A 25 1.45 13.28 0.25
CA THR A 25 1.64 12.58 1.53
C THR A 25 2.47 13.40 2.53
N SER A 26 3.18 14.43 2.05
CA SER A 26 3.98 15.28 2.92
C SER A 26 3.18 16.11 3.92
N VAL A 27 1.89 16.33 3.69
CA VAL A 27 1.03 17.10 4.60
C VAL A 27 0.40 16.27 5.73
N ILE A 28 0.55 14.95 5.69
CA ILE A 28 0.02 14.02 6.69
C ILE A 28 1.08 13.83 7.79
N HIS A 29 0.81 14.27 9.01
CA HIS A 29 1.81 14.34 10.08
C HIS A 29 1.45 13.57 11.34
N THR A 30 0.15 13.36 11.59
CA THR A 30 -0.37 12.84 12.86
C THR A 30 -1.21 11.58 12.65
N PRO A 31 -1.43 10.76 13.69
CA PRO A 31 -2.40 9.66 13.63
C PRO A 31 -3.82 10.14 13.30
N GLU A 32 -4.17 11.35 13.75
CA GLU A 32 -5.45 12.00 13.46
C GLU A 32 -5.62 12.31 11.97
N ASP A 33 -4.54 12.75 11.28
CA ASP A 33 -4.58 12.96 9.83
C ASP A 33 -4.83 11.63 9.09
N TYR A 34 -4.22 10.52 9.54
CA TYR A 34 -4.47 9.19 8.98
C TYR A 34 -5.88 8.70 9.29
N PHE A 35 -6.42 9.02 10.47
CA PHE A 35 -7.82 8.76 10.80
C PHE A 35 -8.74 9.48 9.82
N GLU A 36 -8.61 10.80 9.68
CA GLU A 36 -9.45 11.61 8.80
C GLU A 36 -9.40 11.13 7.35
N LEU A 37 -8.20 10.91 6.82
CA LEU A 37 -8.01 10.41 5.45
C LEU A 37 -8.70 9.07 5.24
N THR A 38 -8.52 8.14 6.17
CA THR A 38 -9.09 6.79 6.09
C THR A 38 -10.61 6.83 6.23
N TYR A 39 -11.12 7.61 7.17
CA TYR A 39 -12.56 7.73 7.42
C TYR A 39 -13.29 8.34 6.22
N GLU A 40 -12.78 9.44 5.66
CA GLU A 40 -13.40 10.08 4.48
C GLU A 40 -13.35 9.15 3.25
N TYR A 41 -12.26 8.42 3.05
CA TYR A 41 -12.18 7.39 1.99
C TYR A 41 -13.24 6.30 2.17
N LEU A 42 -13.38 5.74 3.38
CA LEU A 42 -14.36 4.69 3.65
C LEU A 42 -15.80 5.19 3.54
N LYS A 43 -16.07 6.41 3.97
CA LYS A 43 -17.35 7.08 3.80
C LYS A 43 -17.72 7.22 2.32
N GLU A 44 -16.78 7.63 1.47
CA GLU A 44 -17.00 7.71 0.02
C GLU A 44 -17.23 6.31 -0.58
N CYS A 45 -16.48 5.30 -0.17
CA CYS A 45 -16.72 3.92 -0.58
C CYS A 45 -18.14 3.46 -0.21
N ALA A 46 -18.58 3.71 1.01
CA ALA A 46 -19.92 3.34 1.47
C ALA A 46 -21.03 4.07 0.69
N ALA A 47 -20.83 5.36 0.38
CA ALA A 47 -21.75 6.13 -0.47
C ALA A 47 -21.88 5.56 -1.89
N ASN A 48 -20.86 4.82 -2.35
CA ASN A 48 -20.87 4.09 -3.63
C ASN A 48 -21.27 2.62 -3.48
N ASN A 49 -21.92 2.23 -2.37
CA ASN A 49 -22.41 0.88 -2.07
C ASN A 49 -21.30 -0.18 -1.94
N VAL A 50 -20.08 0.21 -1.58
CA VAL A 50 -19.02 -0.74 -1.24
C VAL A 50 -19.27 -1.28 0.16
N LEU A 51 -19.34 -2.60 0.31
CA LEU A 51 -19.57 -3.28 1.58
C LEU A 51 -18.27 -3.73 2.26
N TYR A 52 -17.24 -4.01 1.45
CA TYR A 52 -15.94 -4.48 1.92
C TYR A 52 -14.83 -3.93 1.04
N VAL A 53 -13.73 -3.51 1.68
CA VAL A 53 -12.54 -3.01 0.98
C VAL A 53 -11.26 -3.57 1.62
N GLU A 54 -10.29 -3.93 0.79
CA GLU A 54 -8.90 -4.14 1.21
C GLU A 54 -8.04 -3.01 0.64
N ALA A 55 -7.76 -2.01 1.45
CA ALA A 55 -6.96 -0.87 1.01
C ALA A 55 -5.46 -1.14 1.20
N MET A 56 -4.65 -0.67 0.24
CA MET A 56 -3.20 -0.72 0.32
C MET A 56 -2.68 0.52 1.02
N ILE A 57 -1.90 0.32 2.09
CA ILE A 57 -1.33 1.38 2.91
C ILE A 57 0.18 1.21 3.05
N SER A 58 0.89 2.29 3.38
CA SER A 58 2.33 2.25 3.67
C SER A 58 2.66 3.12 4.88
N SER A 59 3.36 2.54 5.86
CA SER A 59 3.86 3.27 7.03
C SER A 59 5.13 4.11 6.74
N THR A 60 5.69 4.00 5.54
CA THR A 60 7.02 4.55 5.23
C THR A 60 7.07 6.07 5.36
N HIS A 61 6.04 6.77 4.83
CA HIS A 61 5.98 8.24 4.93
C HIS A 61 5.74 8.72 6.37
N ALA A 62 4.90 8.02 7.13
CA ALA A 62 4.68 8.29 8.55
C ALA A 62 5.99 8.15 9.35
N LYS A 63 6.74 7.07 9.11
CA LYS A 63 8.04 6.82 9.75
C LYS A 63 9.09 7.87 9.40
N ALA A 64 9.15 8.32 8.16
CA ALA A 64 10.05 9.39 7.75
C ALA A 64 9.80 10.71 8.50
N LYS A 65 8.62 10.87 9.07
CA LYS A 65 8.22 12.01 9.91
C LYS A 65 8.30 11.74 11.42
N GLY A 66 8.86 10.60 11.80
CA GLY A 66 9.06 10.22 13.22
C GLY A 66 7.83 9.58 13.86
N MET A 67 6.77 9.28 13.11
CA MET A 67 5.61 8.55 13.63
C MET A 67 5.96 7.07 13.82
N SER A 68 5.53 6.49 14.93
CA SER A 68 5.69 5.05 15.14
C SER A 68 4.73 4.25 14.26
N TYR A 69 5.11 3.00 13.94
CA TYR A 69 4.22 2.06 13.27
C TYR A 69 2.89 1.89 14.01
N HIS A 70 2.96 1.76 15.34
CA HIS A 70 1.76 1.61 16.18
C HIS A 70 0.83 2.81 16.05
N SER A 71 1.34 4.04 16.19
CA SER A 71 0.52 5.25 16.05
C SER A 71 -0.11 5.37 14.67
N PHE A 72 0.62 5.01 13.61
CA PHE A 72 0.11 4.98 12.24
C PHE A 72 -1.05 3.99 12.07
N ILE A 73 -0.84 2.73 12.50
CA ILE A 73 -1.84 1.68 12.28
C ILE A 73 -3.09 1.88 13.14
N GLU A 74 -2.94 2.42 14.35
CA GLU A 74 -4.08 2.75 15.23
C GLU A 74 -4.93 3.87 14.63
N GLY A 75 -4.33 4.92 14.05
CA GLY A 75 -5.10 5.98 13.36
C GLY A 75 -5.97 5.41 12.24
N VAL A 76 -5.39 4.54 11.41
CA VAL A 76 -6.13 3.83 10.34
C VAL A 76 -7.22 2.90 10.89
N TYR A 77 -6.93 2.17 11.95
CA TYR A 77 -7.86 1.19 12.53
C TYR A 77 -9.03 1.85 13.26
N GLU A 78 -8.81 2.92 14.02
CA GLU A 78 -9.89 3.66 14.67
C GLU A 78 -10.86 4.27 13.63
N ALA A 79 -10.33 4.79 12.51
CA ALA A 79 -11.16 5.24 11.40
C ALA A 79 -12.00 4.11 10.80
N SER A 80 -11.42 2.92 10.67
CA SER A 80 -12.13 1.72 10.19
C SER A 80 -13.30 1.33 11.07
N LYS A 81 -13.09 1.30 12.37
CA LYS A 81 -14.15 1.02 13.35
C LYS A 81 -15.27 2.04 13.28
N LYS A 82 -14.88 3.31 13.20
CA LYS A 82 -15.86 4.40 13.10
C LYS A 82 -16.68 4.34 11.81
N ALA A 83 -16.05 4.05 10.68
CA ALA A 83 -16.74 3.89 9.40
C ALA A 83 -17.64 2.64 9.36
N GLU A 84 -17.25 1.54 10.01
CA GLU A 84 -18.09 0.35 10.16
C GLU A 84 -19.33 0.66 11.02
N GLU A 85 -19.17 1.40 12.11
CA GLU A 85 -20.27 1.87 12.95
C GLU A 85 -21.26 2.78 12.18
N ASP A 86 -20.73 3.77 11.45
CA ASP A 86 -21.55 4.82 10.83
C ASP A 86 -22.20 4.35 9.52
N TYR A 87 -21.52 3.48 8.75
CA TYR A 87 -21.90 3.15 7.38
C TYR A 87 -22.02 1.65 7.10
N GLY A 88 -21.62 0.79 8.04
CA GLY A 88 -21.63 -0.67 7.84
C GLY A 88 -20.57 -1.20 6.86
N ILE A 89 -19.59 -0.38 6.48
CA ILE A 89 -18.51 -0.81 5.59
C ILE A 89 -17.39 -1.50 6.37
N VAL A 90 -17.02 -2.70 5.94
CA VAL A 90 -15.90 -3.44 6.53
C VAL A 90 -14.63 -3.17 5.77
N SER A 91 -13.55 -2.83 6.46
CA SER A 91 -12.23 -2.61 5.83
C SER A 91 -11.15 -3.49 6.42
N ARG A 92 -10.18 -3.83 5.57
CA ARG A 92 -8.92 -4.49 5.92
C ARG A 92 -7.80 -3.84 5.12
N TYR A 93 -6.56 -4.08 5.52
CA TYR A 93 -5.41 -3.40 4.92
C TYR A 93 -4.32 -4.36 4.51
N ILE A 94 -3.66 -4.02 3.41
CA ILE A 94 -2.45 -4.65 2.91
C ILE A 94 -1.32 -3.64 3.10
N MET A 95 -0.34 -3.97 3.97
CA MET A 95 0.83 -3.11 4.17
C MET A 95 1.77 -3.24 2.99
N ASN A 96 2.12 -2.13 2.33
CA ASN A 96 3.03 -2.12 1.20
C ASN A 96 4.46 -1.74 1.59
N GLY A 97 5.42 -2.54 1.11
CA GLY A 97 6.78 -2.12 0.93
C GLY A 97 6.91 -1.30 -0.36
N ILE A 98 7.66 -0.21 -0.31
CA ILE A 98 7.85 0.70 -1.44
C ILE A 98 9.16 0.37 -2.15
N ARG A 99 9.08 -0.13 -3.40
CA ARG A 99 10.22 -0.66 -4.17
C ARG A 99 11.37 0.32 -4.31
N HIS A 100 11.06 1.55 -4.70
CA HIS A 100 12.07 2.58 -5.00
C HIS A 100 12.81 3.10 -3.76
N LEU A 101 12.38 2.73 -2.56
CA LEU A 101 13.13 2.96 -1.32
C LEU A 101 14.12 1.84 -1.01
N GLY A 102 14.21 0.84 -1.87
CA GLY A 102 15.18 -0.23 -1.84
C GLY A 102 14.78 -1.47 -1.03
N PRO A 103 15.48 -2.60 -1.27
CA PRO A 103 15.17 -3.87 -0.64
C PRO A 103 15.21 -3.87 0.88
N ASP A 104 16.16 -3.15 1.48
CA ASP A 104 16.29 -3.05 2.94
C ASP A 104 15.09 -2.34 3.58
N SER A 105 14.57 -1.29 2.94
CA SER A 105 13.38 -0.59 3.39
C SER A 105 12.16 -1.51 3.37
N VAL A 106 11.97 -2.26 2.28
CA VAL A 106 10.88 -3.22 2.13
C VAL A 106 11.01 -4.34 3.17
N GLN A 107 12.22 -4.88 3.40
CA GLN A 107 12.45 -5.91 4.40
C GLN A 107 12.16 -5.43 5.82
N ASN A 108 12.56 -4.20 6.15
CA ASN A 108 12.30 -3.61 7.47
C ASN A 108 10.80 -3.42 7.71
N THR A 109 10.05 -2.96 6.68
CA THR A 109 8.59 -2.84 6.78
C THR A 109 7.93 -4.22 6.96
N ALA A 110 8.38 -5.25 6.24
CA ALA A 110 7.85 -6.59 6.38
C ALA A 110 8.13 -7.20 7.77
N LYS A 111 9.34 -7.01 8.31
CA LYS A 111 9.68 -7.44 9.68
C LYS A 111 8.78 -6.75 10.71
N GLU A 112 8.61 -5.44 10.57
CA GLU A 112 7.78 -4.66 11.50
C GLU A 112 6.34 -5.17 11.55
N VAL A 113 5.75 -5.52 10.38
CA VAL A 113 4.41 -6.13 10.29
C VAL A 113 4.37 -7.50 10.96
N LEU A 114 5.39 -8.34 10.75
CA LEU A 114 5.43 -9.68 11.34
C LEU A 114 5.67 -9.64 12.86
N ASP A 115 6.49 -8.72 13.33
CA ASP A 115 6.81 -8.54 14.75
C ASP A 115 5.66 -7.85 15.52
N ASN A 116 4.81 -7.09 14.82
CA ASN A 116 3.69 -6.35 15.39
C ASN A 116 2.38 -6.66 14.63
N PRO A 117 1.87 -7.89 14.71
CA PRO A 117 0.65 -8.27 14.00
C PRO A 117 -0.54 -7.44 14.45
N HIS A 118 -1.36 -7.01 13.51
CA HIS A 118 -2.55 -6.21 13.80
C HIS A 118 -3.79 -6.80 13.11
N PRO A 119 -4.96 -6.86 13.78
CA PRO A 119 -6.15 -7.54 13.25
C PRO A 119 -6.71 -6.92 11.96
N CYS A 120 -6.41 -5.66 11.68
CA CYS A 120 -6.83 -5.02 10.43
C CYS A 120 -5.93 -5.36 9.23
N LEU A 121 -4.72 -5.91 9.46
CA LEU A 121 -3.80 -6.27 8.39
C LEU A 121 -4.04 -7.70 7.91
N VAL A 122 -4.30 -7.84 6.61
CA VAL A 122 -4.60 -9.12 5.97
C VAL A 122 -3.57 -9.53 4.91
N GLY A 123 -2.53 -8.75 4.71
CA GLY A 123 -1.49 -9.07 3.75
C GLY A 123 -0.35 -8.05 3.71
N PHE A 124 0.70 -8.43 2.97
CA PHE A 124 1.83 -7.58 2.63
C PHE A 124 1.93 -7.42 1.13
N GLY A 125 2.18 -6.20 0.68
CA GLY A 125 2.27 -5.85 -0.72
C GLY A 125 3.65 -5.30 -1.12
N LEU A 126 3.84 -5.18 -2.43
CA LEU A 126 4.99 -4.52 -3.03
C LEU A 126 4.48 -3.55 -4.09
N ALA A 127 4.76 -2.26 -3.93
CA ALA A 127 4.29 -1.19 -4.82
C ALA A 127 5.42 -0.23 -5.21
N GLY A 128 5.18 0.64 -6.18
CA GLY A 128 6.10 1.65 -6.68
C GLY A 128 6.80 1.24 -7.97
N ASP A 129 7.99 1.75 -8.22
CA ASP A 129 8.72 1.64 -9.49
C ASP A 129 9.12 0.19 -9.84
N GLU A 130 8.29 -0.47 -10.66
CA GLU A 130 8.56 -1.85 -11.09
C GLU A 130 9.60 -1.95 -12.21
N LEU A 131 9.87 -0.85 -12.95
CA LEU A 131 10.83 -0.82 -14.04
C LEU A 131 12.28 -0.91 -13.55
N HIS A 132 12.61 -0.12 -12.50
CA HIS A 132 13.97 -0.06 -11.98
C HIS A 132 14.20 -0.95 -10.75
N PHE A 133 13.13 -1.43 -10.13
CA PHE A 133 13.17 -2.30 -8.96
C PHE A 133 12.41 -3.60 -9.20
N PRO A 134 12.95 -4.50 -10.03
CA PRO A 134 12.29 -5.75 -10.42
C PRO A 134 12.16 -6.74 -9.24
N PRO A 135 11.27 -7.75 -9.36
CA PRO A 135 10.94 -8.68 -8.27
C PRO A 135 12.12 -9.42 -7.64
N ASN A 136 13.15 -9.73 -8.43
CA ASN A 136 14.33 -10.48 -7.95
C ASN A 136 15.09 -9.78 -6.80
N LEU A 137 14.97 -8.46 -6.66
CA LEU A 137 15.57 -7.71 -5.57
C LEU A 137 14.91 -8.00 -4.21
N PHE A 138 13.70 -8.53 -4.20
CA PHE A 138 12.87 -8.65 -3.00
C PHE A 138 12.64 -10.11 -2.55
N VAL A 139 13.23 -11.09 -3.23
CA VAL A 139 13.05 -12.53 -2.96
C VAL A 139 13.22 -12.85 -1.48
N LYS A 140 14.30 -12.38 -0.86
CA LYS A 140 14.58 -12.63 0.56
C LYS A 140 13.45 -12.17 1.50
N THR A 141 12.86 -11.01 1.22
CA THR A 141 11.74 -10.47 2.00
C THR A 141 10.49 -11.32 1.83
N PHE A 142 10.20 -11.72 0.59
CA PHE A 142 8.99 -12.48 0.28
C PHE A 142 9.09 -13.94 0.70
N ASP A 143 10.29 -14.53 0.73
CA ASP A 143 10.52 -15.85 1.35
C ASP A 143 10.20 -15.81 2.85
N MET A 144 10.65 -14.79 3.56
CA MET A 144 10.32 -14.58 4.98
C MET A 144 8.81 -14.47 5.23
N LEU A 145 8.09 -13.70 4.40
CA LEU A 145 6.64 -13.58 4.48
C LEU A 145 5.93 -14.90 4.19
N LYS A 146 6.42 -15.66 3.20
CA LYS A 146 5.92 -16.98 2.85
C LYS A 146 6.13 -17.99 3.98
N GLU A 147 7.31 -18.01 4.62
CA GLU A 147 7.60 -18.84 5.79
C GLU A 147 6.67 -18.52 6.96
N ALA A 148 6.38 -17.23 7.16
CA ALA A 148 5.40 -16.77 8.15
C ALA A 148 3.93 -17.05 7.73
N LYS A 149 3.69 -17.58 6.53
CA LYS A 149 2.35 -17.78 5.94
C LYS A 149 1.52 -16.51 5.88
N PHE A 150 2.17 -15.36 5.75
CA PHE A 150 1.50 -14.08 5.62
C PHE A 150 1.07 -13.86 4.17
N PRO A 151 -0.18 -13.50 3.88
CA PRO A 151 -0.67 -13.34 2.51
C PRO A 151 0.10 -12.24 1.75
N ILE A 152 0.35 -12.50 0.47
CA ILE A 152 1.19 -11.65 -0.38
C ILE A 152 0.40 -11.13 -1.58
N THR A 153 0.49 -9.82 -1.83
CA THR A 153 -0.07 -9.16 -3.02
C THR A 153 1.03 -8.29 -3.65
N VAL A 154 1.39 -8.55 -4.89
CA VAL A 154 2.48 -7.83 -5.57
C VAL A 154 1.92 -7.05 -6.75
N HIS A 155 2.25 -5.77 -6.87
CA HIS A 155 1.99 -4.99 -8.09
C HIS A 155 2.95 -5.48 -9.19
N ALA A 156 2.42 -5.91 -10.32
CA ALA A 156 3.19 -6.28 -11.49
C ALA A 156 2.38 -6.08 -12.78
N GLY A 157 3.04 -5.62 -13.84
CA GLY A 157 2.41 -5.36 -15.12
C GLY A 157 1.53 -4.10 -15.13
N GLU A 158 1.83 -3.15 -14.29
CA GLU A 158 1.28 -1.78 -14.34
C GLU A 158 2.04 -0.95 -15.38
N TRP A 159 3.36 -0.91 -15.25
CA TRP A 159 4.27 -0.13 -16.10
C TRP A 159 5.22 -1.00 -16.91
N ASP A 160 5.61 -2.16 -16.38
CA ASP A 160 6.47 -3.14 -17.06
C ASP A 160 5.62 -4.24 -17.73
N GLY A 161 6.25 -5.03 -18.59
CA GLY A 161 5.61 -6.01 -19.44
C GLY A 161 5.32 -7.37 -18.77
N PRO A 162 4.86 -8.36 -19.57
CA PRO A 162 4.46 -9.67 -19.07
C PRO A 162 5.59 -10.44 -18.39
N GLU A 163 6.87 -10.14 -18.72
CA GLU A 163 8.01 -10.78 -18.08
C GLU A 163 8.14 -10.40 -16.60
N ASN A 164 7.83 -9.15 -16.24
CA ASN A 164 7.80 -8.71 -14.85
C ASN A 164 6.71 -9.45 -14.06
N ILE A 165 5.53 -9.63 -14.66
CA ILE A 165 4.44 -10.42 -14.06
C ILE A 165 4.90 -11.88 -13.83
N ARG A 166 5.54 -12.51 -14.82
CA ARG A 166 6.06 -13.88 -14.72
C ARG A 166 7.10 -14.00 -13.61
N ASN A 167 8.00 -13.02 -13.53
CA ASN A 167 9.03 -12.96 -12.49
C ASN A 167 8.41 -12.73 -11.09
N ALA A 168 7.41 -11.86 -10.96
CA ALA A 168 6.71 -11.67 -9.71
C ALA A 168 6.05 -12.98 -9.23
N ILE A 169 5.37 -13.70 -10.10
CA ILE A 169 4.73 -14.99 -9.78
C ILE A 169 5.78 -16.03 -9.35
N ASN A 170 6.83 -16.20 -10.13
CA ASN A 170 7.80 -17.27 -9.94
C ASN A 170 8.75 -17.03 -8.76
N LEU A 171 9.09 -15.78 -8.48
CA LEU A 171 10.09 -15.43 -7.48
C LEU A 171 9.48 -15.02 -6.13
N LEU A 172 8.33 -14.36 -6.14
CA LEU A 172 7.72 -13.81 -4.91
C LEU A 172 6.51 -14.62 -4.44
N HIS A 173 6.02 -15.55 -5.27
CA HIS A 173 4.90 -16.46 -4.96
C HIS A 173 3.66 -15.76 -4.39
N PRO A 174 3.16 -14.66 -4.99
CA PRO A 174 2.03 -13.93 -4.45
C PRO A 174 0.75 -14.76 -4.50
N THR A 175 -0.15 -14.51 -3.54
CA THR A 175 -1.52 -15.05 -3.56
C THR A 175 -2.41 -14.28 -4.53
N ARG A 176 -2.10 -13.02 -4.79
CA ARG A 176 -2.78 -12.13 -5.72
C ARG A 176 -1.77 -11.20 -6.41
N LEU A 177 -2.12 -10.74 -7.60
CA LEU A 177 -1.39 -9.67 -8.29
C LEU A 177 -2.21 -8.37 -8.27
N GLY A 178 -1.54 -7.26 -8.00
CA GLY A 178 -2.04 -5.93 -8.32
C GLY A 178 -1.83 -5.67 -9.81
N HIS A 179 -2.78 -4.99 -10.44
CA HIS A 179 -2.81 -4.64 -11.87
C HIS A 179 -2.86 -5.85 -12.83
N GLY A 180 -1.72 -6.39 -13.26
CA GLY A 180 -1.65 -7.48 -14.24
C GLY A 180 -2.12 -7.10 -15.65
N VAL A 181 -2.31 -5.80 -15.93
CA VAL A 181 -2.95 -5.30 -17.18
C VAL A 181 -2.10 -5.51 -18.42
N ARG A 182 -0.79 -5.73 -18.25
CA ARG A 182 0.17 -5.99 -19.32
C ARG A 182 0.60 -7.47 -19.40
N SER A 183 -0.33 -8.38 -19.11
CA SER A 183 -0.06 -9.83 -19.09
C SER A 183 0.09 -10.46 -20.48
N ILE A 184 -0.31 -9.76 -21.52
CA ILE A 184 -0.24 -10.18 -22.94
C ILE A 184 0.44 -9.11 -23.80
#